data_253ee9a9319d8934531bb08afb3eac23
#
_entry.id   253ee9a9319d8934531bb08afb3eac23
#
_cell.length_a   1.000
_cell.length_b   1.000
_cell.length_c   1.000
_cell.angle_alpha   90.00
_cell.angle_beta   90.00
_cell.angle_gamma   90.00
#
_symmetry.space_group_name_H-M   'P 1'
#
loop_
_entity.id
_entity.type
_entity.pdbx_description
1 polymer ?
#
loop_
_entity_poly.entity_id
_entity_poly.type
_entity_poly.pdbx_seq_one_letter_code
_entity_poly.pdbx_strand_id
1 'polypeptide(L)'
;MRRDHRPYWFKRVLMHLNQWYSKHYIHPHFDDIGQGARFLAPRSLQVNGPHIRAGRFLHLISNKNKPVKLTTWGDKNHQGNMTIGDYCLIAPGVELTAMGSITIGDNCMLAADVLIHDSDWHGLYNRLRPFRCTADVTLGNNVWVGTRAIITKGVSIGDNSVIGAGAVVTKDIPANCVAAGNPAKVVKQLNPKRRMLTRAFLFKDGDQYWQQQSEIDAYFTLDNSTAHWLRSMINPTIKD
;
A
#
# COMPACT_ATOMS: atom_id res chain seq x y z
N MET A 1 19.83 12.93 -12.48
CA MET A 1 20.49 13.08 -11.16
C MET A 1 20.87 11.68 -10.70
N ARG A 2 22.14 11.41 -10.54
CA ARG A 2 22.67 10.08 -10.16
C ARG A 2 22.75 9.89 -8.65
N ARG A 3 22.73 10.99 -7.89
CA ARG A 3 22.83 11.02 -6.44
C ARG A 3 21.80 12.02 -5.90
N ASP A 4 21.27 11.75 -4.69
CA ASP A 4 20.44 12.73 -3.96
C ASP A 4 21.34 13.73 -3.24
N HIS A 5 21.42 14.94 -3.75
CA HIS A 5 22.25 16.04 -3.19
C HIS A 5 21.54 16.86 -2.12
N ARG A 6 20.28 16.54 -1.80
CA ARG A 6 19.53 17.29 -0.80
C ARG A 6 20.20 17.19 0.57
N PRO A 7 20.45 18.28 1.26
CA PRO A 7 21.00 18.25 2.61
C PRO A 7 19.95 17.71 3.60
N TYR A 8 20.43 17.11 4.70
CA TYR A 8 19.56 16.45 5.68
C TYR A 8 18.50 17.38 6.28
N TRP A 9 18.87 18.66 6.56
CA TRP A 9 17.92 19.62 7.10
C TRP A 9 16.70 19.80 6.19
N PHE A 10 16.90 19.83 4.87
CA PHE A 10 15.80 19.96 3.90
C PHE A 10 14.91 18.73 3.89
N LYS A 11 15.50 17.52 3.94
CA LYS A 11 14.73 16.28 4.07
C LYS A 11 13.89 16.29 5.35
N ARG A 12 14.43 16.73 6.48
CA ARG A 12 13.70 16.88 7.74
C ARG A 12 12.52 17.83 7.62
N VAL A 13 12.73 19.00 7.06
CA VAL A 13 11.64 19.97 6.85
C VAL A 13 10.55 19.37 5.98
N LEU A 14 10.92 18.74 4.86
CA LEU A 14 9.96 18.09 3.97
C LEU A 14 9.19 16.95 4.67
N MET A 15 9.85 16.18 5.50
CA MET A 15 9.22 15.12 6.30
C MET A 15 8.17 15.69 7.26
N HIS A 16 8.50 16.75 8.00
CA HIS A 16 7.55 17.41 8.92
C HIS A 16 6.35 18.01 8.15
N LEU A 17 6.62 18.66 7.01
CA LEU A 17 5.56 19.19 6.16
C LEU A 17 4.65 18.07 5.61
N ASN A 18 5.21 16.94 5.22
CA ASN A 18 4.43 15.80 4.77
C ASN A 18 3.61 15.17 5.91
N GLN A 19 4.15 15.07 7.12
CA GLN A 19 3.41 14.60 8.29
C GLN A 19 2.27 15.54 8.65
N TRP A 20 2.55 16.85 8.68
CA TRP A 20 1.52 17.87 8.91
C TRP A 20 0.42 17.78 7.85
N TYR A 21 0.79 17.72 6.56
CA TYR A 21 -0.16 17.57 5.46
C TYR A 21 -0.99 16.29 5.59
N SER A 22 -0.35 15.17 5.91
CA SER A 22 -1.05 13.89 6.12
C SER A 22 -2.09 14.01 7.22
N LYS A 23 -1.73 14.57 8.36
CA LYS A 23 -2.61 14.71 9.51
C LYS A 23 -3.83 15.61 9.20
N HIS A 24 -3.63 16.70 8.44
CA HIS A 24 -4.68 17.70 8.22
C HIS A 24 -5.53 17.41 6.98
N TYR A 25 -4.95 16.80 5.94
CA TYR A 25 -5.64 16.65 4.66
C TYR A 25 -5.88 15.19 4.24
N ILE A 26 -5.13 14.23 4.80
CA ILE A 26 -5.30 12.82 4.41
C ILE A 26 -6.06 12.03 5.48
N HIS A 27 -5.67 12.15 6.75
CA HIS A 27 -6.35 11.43 7.84
C HIS A 27 -7.87 11.66 7.88
N PRO A 28 -8.40 12.89 7.61
CA PRO A 28 -9.84 13.10 7.59
C PRO A 28 -10.63 12.33 6.53
N HIS A 29 -9.96 11.74 5.53
CA HIS A 29 -10.59 10.86 4.55
C HIS A 29 -10.74 9.41 5.03
N PHE A 30 -10.19 9.08 6.18
CA PHE A 30 -10.39 7.78 6.83
C PHE A 30 -11.41 7.94 7.95
N ASP A 31 -12.34 7.00 8.07
CA ASP A 31 -13.28 6.96 9.21
C ASP A 31 -12.53 6.65 10.51
N ASP A 32 -11.47 5.84 10.41
CA ASP A 32 -10.55 5.55 11.50
C ASP A 32 -9.16 5.25 10.95
N ILE A 33 -8.13 5.75 11.64
CA ILE A 33 -6.73 5.46 11.31
C ILE A 33 -5.89 5.30 12.57
N GLY A 34 -5.25 4.14 12.68
CA GLY A 34 -4.44 3.80 13.83
C GLY A 34 -3.19 4.68 13.98
N GLN A 35 -2.68 4.74 15.20
CA GLN A 35 -1.44 5.47 15.50
C GLN A 35 -0.23 4.97 14.70
N GLY A 36 0.78 5.82 14.52
CA GLY A 36 2.04 5.47 13.85
C GLY A 36 1.94 5.34 12.32
N ALA A 37 0.79 5.65 11.72
CA ALA A 37 0.64 5.65 10.26
C ALA A 37 1.60 6.66 9.61
N ARG A 38 2.26 6.26 8.52
CA ARG A 38 3.22 7.09 7.77
C ARG A 38 2.93 7.05 6.28
N PHE A 39 2.82 8.24 5.69
CA PHE A 39 2.57 8.42 4.27
C PHE A 39 3.74 9.13 3.60
N LEU A 40 4.38 8.48 2.64
CA LEU A 40 5.40 9.08 1.79
C LEU A 40 4.73 9.71 0.57
N ALA A 41 5.10 10.96 0.27
CA ALA A 41 4.51 11.79 -0.77
C ALA A 41 2.96 11.86 -0.68
N PRO A 42 2.40 12.26 0.46
CA PRO A 42 0.96 12.21 0.74
C PRO A 42 0.11 13.01 -0.24
N ARG A 43 0.69 14.05 -0.89
CA ARG A 43 -0.01 14.84 -1.92
C ARG A 43 -0.37 14.05 -3.18
N SER A 44 0.23 12.87 -3.36
CA SER A 44 -0.06 11.97 -4.48
C SER A 44 -1.03 10.85 -4.11
N LEU A 45 -1.39 10.73 -2.83
CA LEU A 45 -2.37 9.76 -2.36
C LEU A 45 -3.79 10.23 -2.70
N GLN A 46 -4.61 9.32 -3.20
CA GLN A 46 -6.01 9.56 -3.51
C GLN A 46 -6.86 8.64 -2.62
N VAL A 47 -7.64 9.24 -1.73
CA VAL A 47 -8.58 8.54 -0.84
C VAL A 47 -9.96 9.11 -1.12
N ASN A 48 -10.85 8.29 -1.64
CA ASN A 48 -12.15 8.72 -2.12
C ASN A 48 -13.27 7.82 -1.56
N GLY A 49 -14.35 8.43 -1.14
CA GLY A 49 -15.52 7.74 -0.57
C GLY A 49 -15.41 7.50 0.94
N PRO A 50 -16.52 7.10 1.58
CA PRO A 50 -16.61 6.82 3.01
C PRO A 50 -16.20 5.38 3.35
N HIS A 51 -16.22 5.04 4.64
CA HIS A 51 -16.00 3.67 5.17
C HIS A 51 -14.63 3.08 4.84
N ILE A 52 -13.58 3.91 4.91
CA ILE A 52 -12.19 3.50 4.78
C ILE A 52 -11.56 3.54 6.17
N ARG A 53 -11.11 2.39 6.67
CA ARG A 53 -10.43 2.25 7.97
C ARG A 53 -9.06 1.65 7.80
N ALA A 54 -8.11 2.11 8.60
CA ALA A 54 -6.74 1.61 8.58
C ALA A 54 -6.21 1.42 10.00
N GLY A 55 -5.50 0.32 10.21
CA GLY A 55 -4.89 -0.01 11.48
C GLY A 55 -3.63 0.78 11.79
N ARG A 56 -2.94 0.37 12.87
CA ARG A 56 -1.72 1.01 13.37
C ARG A 56 -0.54 0.77 12.44
N PHE A 57 0.38 1.74 12.39
CA PHE A 57 1.63 1.65 11.64
C PHE A 57 1.44 1.31 10.16
N LEU A 58 0.32 1.76 9.57
CA LEU A 58 0.16 1.70 8.12
C LEU A 58 1.29 2.49 7.45
N HIS A 59 2.04 1.82 6.58
CA HIS A 59 3.08 2.47 5.78
C HIS A 59 2.64 2.53 4.32
N LEU A 60 2.32 3.71 3.85
CA LEU A 60 1.84 3.95 2.50
C LEU A 60 2.83 4.80 1.73
N ILE A 61 3.28 4.28 0.61
CA ILE A 61 4.24 4.94 -0.27
C ILE A 61 3.55 5.30 -1.58
N SER A 62 3.39 6.59 -1.83
CA SER A 62 2.83 7.09 -3.08
C SER A 62 3.86 7.92 -3.83
N ASN A 63 3.64 8.20 -5.10
CA ASN A 63 4.38 9.21 -5.83
C ASN A 63 3.53 9.77 -6.98
N LYS A 64 3.98 10.91 -7.56
CA LYS A 64 3.22 11.63 -8.58
C LYS A 64 2.90 10.78 -9.82
N ASN A 65 3.82 9.92 -10.24
CA ASN A 65 3.66 9.09 -11.44
C ASN A 65 2.93 7.76 -11.16
N LYS A 66 2.88 7.34 -9.89
CA LYS A 66 2.23 6.12 -9.43
C LYS A 66 1.49 6.42 -8.13
N PRO A 67 0.37 7.15 -8.19
CA PRO A 67 -0.45 7.42 -7.02
C PRO A 67 -1.01 6.13 -6.43
N VAL A 68 -1.08 6.04 -5.12
CA VAL A 68 -1.91 5.03 -4.47
C VAL A 68 -3.34 5.55 -4.45
N LYS A 69 -4.28 4.67 -4.80
CA LYS A 69 -5.71 5.01 -4.84
C LYS A 69 -6.48 4.05 -3.93
N LEU A 70 -7.20 4.61 -2.99
CA LEU A 70 -8.13 3.91 -2.12
C LEU A 70 -9.52 4.51 -2.40
N THR A 71 -10.40 3.72 -3.00
CA THR A 71 -11.71 4.23 -3.42
C THR A 71 -12.82 3.30 -2.94
N THR A 72 -13.80 3.85 -2.26
CA THR A 72 -15.06 3.17 -1.97
C THR A 72 -16.18 3.84 -2.75
N TRP A 73 -17.00 3.03 -3.37
CA TRP A 73 -18.18 3.48 -4.10
C TRP A 73 -19.43 3.09 -3.34
N GLY A 74 -20.47 3.89 -3.48
CA GLY A 74 -21.75 3.58 -2.89
C GLY A 74 -22.91 4.27 -3.60
N ASP A 75 -24.08 3.72 -3.43
CA ASP A 75 -25.34 4.32 -3.80
C ASP A 75 -26.25 4.42 -2.54
N LYS A 76 -27.52 4.75 -2.71
CA LYS A 76 -28.48 4.88 -1.60
C LYS A 76 -28.68 3.58 -0.81
N ASN A 77 -28.38 2.40 -1.41
CA ASN A 77 -28.71 1.10 -0.87
C ASN A 77 -27.44 0.27 -0.54
N HIS A 78 -26.30 0.62 -1.12
CA HIS A 78 -25.05 -0.12 -0.99
C HIS A 78 -23.91 0.85 -0.74
N GLN A 79 -23.08 0.53 0.24
CA GLN A 79 -21.91 1.33 0.61
C GLN A 79 -20.68 0.43 0.58
N GLY A 80 -19.71 0.77 -0.25
CA GLY A 80 -18.41 0.10 -0.26
C GLY A 80 -17.69 0.30 1.07
N ASN A 81 -16.99 -0.71 1.51
CA ASN A 81 -16.24 -0.73 2.75
C ASN A 81 -14.80 -1.20 2.50
N MET A 82 -13.84 -0.55 3.14
CA MET A 82 -12.43 -0.92 3.05
C MET A 82 -11.80 -0.93 4.43
N THR A 83 -11.25 -2.08 4.82
CA THR A 83 -10.53 -2.23 6.08
C THR A 83 -9.11 -2.72 5.80
N ILE A 84 -8.12 -2.01 6.32
CA ILE A 84 -6.70 -2.35 6.22
C ILE A 84 -6.18 -2.56 7.65
N GLY A 85 -5.61 -3.73 7.92
CA GLY A 85 -5.11 -4.10 9.23
C GLY A 85 -3.83 -3.36 9.65
N ASP A 86 -3.31 -3.76 10.81
CA ASP A 86 -2.11 -3.19 11.41
C ASP A 86 -0.84 -3.54 10.61
N TYR A 87 0.17 -2.67 10.66
CA TYR A 87 1.52 -2.89 10.11
C TYR A 87 1.58 -3.15 8.60
N CYS A 88 0.55 -2.81 7.86
CA CYS A 88 0.52 -3.01 6.42
C CYS A 88 1.47 -2.08 5.68
N LEU A 89 2.00 -2.56 4.54
CA LEU A 89 2.77 -1.76 3.58
C LEU A 89 2.02 -1.71 2.25
N ILE A 90 1.79 -0.51 1.76
CA ILE A 90 1.18 -0.26 0.45
C ILE A 90 2.17 0.52 -0.40
N ALA A 91 2.64 -0.10 -1.49
CA ALA A 91 3.65 0.45 -2.39
C ALA A 91 3.02 1.34 -3.48
N PRO A 92 3.84 2.11 -4.24
CA PRO A 92 3.34 3.02 -5.26
C PRO A 92 2.50 2.33 -6.34
N GLY A 93 1.45 3.00 -6.79
CA GLY A 93 0.58 2.54 -7.87
C GLY A 93 -0.44 1.48 -7.46
N VAL A 94 -0.52 1.13 -6.18
CA VAL A 94 -1.57 0.22 -5.69
C VAL A 94 -2.93 0.92 -5.82
N GLU A 95 -3.90 0.19 -6.34
CA GLU A 95 -5.27 0.63 -6.49
C GLU A 95 -6.23 -0.37 -5.84
N LEU A 96 -6.96 0.10 -4.83
CA LEU A 96 -8.00 -0.65 -4.12
C LEU A 96 -9.33 0.02 -4.41
N THR A 97 -10.29 -0.74 -4.97
CA THR A 97 -11.59 -0.19 -5.31
C THR A 97 -12.69 -1.11 -4.80
N ALA A 98 -13.47 -0.62 -3.84
CA ALA A 98 -14.54 -1.38 -3.19
C ALA A 98 -15.92 -0.79 -3.51
N MET A 99 -16.84 -1.66 -3.92
CA MET A 99 -18.27 -1.40 -4.04
C MET A 99 -19.07 -2.23 -3.00
N GLY A 100 -18.55 -3.38 -2.58
CA GLY A 100 -18.96 -4.21 -1.45
C GLY A 100 -17.97 -4.09 -0.32
N SER A 101 -17.04 -5.05 -0.20
CA SER A 101 -16.03 -5.02 0.86
C SER A 101 -14.66 -5.51 0.40
N ILE A 102 -13.61 -4.74 0.77
CA ILE A 102 -12.23 -5.20 0.70
C ILE A 102 -11.66 -5.21 2.13
N THR A 103 -11.28 -6.39 2.60
CA THR A 103 -10.64 -6.57 3.90
C THR A 103 -9.22 -7.07 3.73
N ILE A 104 -8.26 -6.36 4.30
CA ILE A 104 -6.84 -6.72 4.32
C ILE A 104 -6.43 -6.90 5.77
N GLY A 105 -5.94 -8.09 6.12
CA GLY A 105 -5.48 -8.43 7.45
C GLY A 105 -4.17 -7.73 7.83
N ASP A 106 -3.66 -8.06 9.01
CA ASP A 106 -2.44 -7.46 9.56
C ASP A 106 -1.17 -7.90 8.82
N ASN A 107 -0.13 -7.04 8.88
CA ASN A 107 1.20 -7.32 8.34
C ASN A 107 1.27 -7.55 6.82
N CYS A 108 0.21 -7.24 6.08
CA CYS A 108 0.18 -7.43 4.64
C CYS A 108 1.09 -6.47 3.90
N MET A 109 1.63 -6.95 2.77
CA MET A 109 2.46 -6.15 1.87
C MET A 109 1.88 -6.19 0.47
N LEU A 110 1.46 -5.03 -0.04
CA LEU A 110 1.04 -4.86 -1.42
C LEU A 110 2.18 -4.16 -2.19
N ALA A 111 2.81 -4.92 -3.09
CA ALA A 111 3.89 -4.39 -3.92
C ALA A 111 3.37 -3.41 -4.99
N ALA A 112 4.27 -2.77 -5.72
CA ALA A 112 3.90 -1.73 -6.69
C ALA A 112 2.91 -2.22 -7.75
N ASP A 113 1.99 -1.34 -8.12
CA ASP A 113 1.00 -1.53 -9.20
C ASP A 113 0.05 -2.73 -8.95
N VAL A 114 -0.17 -3.14 -7.70
CA VAL A 114 -1.20 -4.14 -7.36
C VAL A 114 -2.58 -3.53 -7.54
N LEU A 115 -3.49 -4.30 -8.16
CA LEU A 115 -4.89 -3.95 -8.35
C LEU A 115 -5.78 -4.93 -7.57
N ILE A 116 -6.65 -4.41 -6.72
CA ILE A 116 -7.68 -5.19 -6.01
C ILE A 116 -9.03 -4.53 -6.23
N HIS A 117 -9.98 -5.26 -6.75
CA HIS A 117 -11.35 -4.79 -6.92
C HIS A 117 -12.36 -5.90 -6.60
N ASP A 118 -13.45 -5.52 -5.98
CA ASP A 118 -14.53 -6.39 -5.57
C ASP A 118 -15.75 -6.34 -6.51
N SER A 119 -15.65 -5.61 -7.62
CA SER A 119 -16.74 -5.44 -8.57
C SER A 119 -16.25 -5.41 -10.02
N ASP A 120 -17.05 -6.00 -10.93
CA ASP A 120 -16.88 -5.89 -12.39
C ASP A 120 -17.62 -4.68 -12.97
N TRP A 121 -18.37 -3.93 -12.16
CA TRP A 121 -19.16 -2.73 -12.51
C TRP A 121 -20.32 -2.99 -13.48
N HIS A 122 -20.31 -4.08 -14.22
CA HIS A 122 -21.32 -4.43 -15.22
C HIS A 122 -21.71 -5.89 -15.11
N GLY A 123 -22.96 -6.19 -15.36
CA GLY A 123 -23.43 -7.57 -15.48
C GLY A 123 -22.96 -8.23 -16.78
N LEU A 124 -22.75 -9.53 -16.77
CA LEU A 124 -22.28 -10.27 -17.94
C LEU A 124 -23.24 -10.19 -19.13
N TYR A 125 -24.54 -10.26 -18.87
CA TYR A 125 -25.59 -10.25 -19.91
C TYR A 125 -26.27 -8.89 -20.04
N ASN A 126 -26.44 -8.15 -18.93
CA ASN A 126 -26.95 -6.79 -18.92
C ASN A 126 -25.83 -5.82 -18.52
N ARG A 127 -25.12 -5.29 -19.49
CA ARG A 127 -23.97 -4.38 -19.28
C ARG A 127 -24.39 -2.95 -18.94
N LEU A 128 -25.68 -2.65 -18.98
CA LEU A 128 -26.19 -1.32 -18.66
C LEU A 128 -26.37 -1.11 -17.14
N ARG A 129 -26.38 -2.18 -16.35
CA ARG A 129 -26.63 -2.13 -14.91
C ARG A 129 -25.62 -2.98 -14.13
N PRO A 130 -25.18 -2.54 -12.95
CA PRO A 130 -24.24 -3.26 -12.07
C PRO A 130 -24.99 -4.37 -11.29
N PHE A 131 -25.58 -5.34 -12.00
CA PHE A 131 -26.39 -6.37 -11.39
C PHE A 131 -25.56 -7.63 -11.11
N ARG A 132 -25.48 -8.07 -9.82
CA ARG A 132 -24.71 -9.25 -9.37
C ARG A 132 -23.24 -9.22 -9.79
N CYS A 133 -22.64 -8.03 -9.81
CA CYS A 133 -21.27 -7.87 -10.28
C CYS A 133 -20.26 -7.72 -9.12
N THR A 134 -20.71 -7.68 -7.88
CA THR A 134 -19.91 -7.43 -6.67
C THR A 134 -19.80 -8.70 -5.83
N ALA A 135 -18.61 -8.97 -5.29
CA ALA A 135 -18.36 -10.01 -4.30
C ALA A 135 -17.11 -9.63 -3.50
N ASP A 136 -17.18 -9.75 -2.18
CA ASP A 136 -16.16 -9.30 -1.25
C ASP A 136 -14.79 -9.92 -1.50
N VAL A 137 -13.73 -9.16 -1.24
CA VAL A 137 -12.34 -9.63 -1.31
C VAL A 137 -11.73 -9.61 0.09
N THR A 138 -11.12 -10.72 0.48
CA THR A 138 -10.46 -10.86 1.78
C THR A 138 -9.03 -11.34 1.64
N LEU A 139 -8.08 -10.59 2.20
CA LEU A 139 -6.72 -11.02 2.42
C LEU A 139 -6.54 -11.30 3.92
N GLY A 140 -6.10 -12.49 4.27
CA GLY A 140 -5.73 -12.85 5.64
C GLY A 140 -4.49 -12.08 6.12
N ASN A 141 -3.93 -12.53 7.24
CA ASN A 141 -2.77 -11.88 7.84
C ASN A 141 -1.47 -12.27 7.11
N ASN A 142 -0.50 -11.35 7.10
CA ASN A 142 0.84 -11.58 6.57
C ASN A 142 0.84 -12.05 5.10
N VAL A 143 -0.09 -11.55 4.29
CA VAL A 143 -0.16 -11.82 2.85
C VAL A 143 0.78 -10.87 2.11
N TRP A 144 1.62 -11.43 1.24
CA TRP A 144 2.45 -10.63 0.35
C TRP A 144 1.95 -10.73 -1.10
N VAL A 145 1.46 -9.62 -1.63
CA VAL A 145 1.01 -9.52 -3.01
C VAL A 145 2.12 -8.91 -3.86
N GLY A 146 2.62 -9.67 -4.83
CA GLY A 146 3.71 -9.27 -5.73
C GLY A 146 3.30 -8.18 -6.72
N THR A 147 4.30 -7.50 -7.26
CA THR A 147 4.15 -6.38 -8.21
C THR A 147 3.23 -6.73 -9.38
N ARG A 148 2.30 -5.82 -9.70
CA ARG A 148 1.33 -5.94 -10.80
C ARG A 148 0.40 -7.16 -10.70
N ALA A 149 0.24 -7.75 -9.52
CA ALA A 149 -0.78 -8.77 -9.34
C ALA A 149 -2.17 -8.13 -9.34
N ILE A 150 -3.15 -8.88 -9.82
CA ILE A 150 -4.56 -8.49 -9.88
C ILE A 150 -5.35 -9.46 -9.03
N ILE A 151 -6.10 -8.95 -8.05
CA ILE A 151 -7.03 -9.73 -7.24
C ILE A 151 -8.45 -9.34 -7.66
N THR A 152 -9.21 -10.31 -8.16
CA THR A 152 -10.57 -10.06 -8.63
C THR A 152 -11.60 -10.30 -7.52
N LYS A 153 -12.81 -9.85 -7.75
CA LYS A 153 -13.93 -9.99 -6.83
C LYS A 153 -14.15 -11.44 -6.37
N GLY A 154 -14.61 -11.57 -5.13
CA GLY A 154 -14.99 -12.85 -4.53
C GLY A 154 -13.83 -13.74 -4.11
N VAL A 155 -12.61 -13.21 -4.11
CA VAL A 155 -11.40 -13.97 -3.76
C VAL A 155 -11.05 -13.81 -2.29
N SER A 156 -10.78 -14.95 -1.64
CA SER A 156 -10.17 -15.03 -0.32
C SER A 156 -8.76 -15.58 -0.40
N ILE A 157 -7.78 -14.87 0.17
CA ILE A 157 -6.39 -15.30 0.26
C ILE A 157 -6.05 -15.59 1.71
N GLY A 158 -5.67 -16.83 2.02
CA GLY A 158 -5.37 -17.28 3.37
C GLY A 158 -4.05 -16.71 3.91
N ASP A 159 -3.90 -16.78 5.24
CA ASP A 159 -2.76 -16.24 5.99
C ASP A 159 -1.41 -16.74 5.46
N ASN A 160 -0.38 -15.90 5.61
CA ASN A 160 1.00 -16.22 5.27
C ASN A 160 1.25 -16.58 3.80
N SER A 161 0.33 -16.25 2.92
CA SER A 161 0.45 -16.60 1.50
C SER A 161 1.15 -15.52 0.70
N VAL A 162 1.79 -15.93 -0.40
CA VAL A 162 2.50 -15.05 -1.33
C VAL A 162 1.86 -15.17 -2.70
N ILE A 163 1.47 -14.04 -3.26
CA ILE A 163 1.00 -13.95 -4.65
C ILE A 163 2.16 -13.46 -5.50
N GLY A 164 2.54 -14.24 -6.49
CA GLY A 164 3.63 -13.93 -7.41
C GLY A 164 3.37 -12.65 -8.22
N ALA A 165 4.44 -11.98 -8.65
CA ALA A 165 4.33 -10.79 -9.49
C ALA A 165 3.59 -11.11 -10.80
N GLY A 166 2.71 -10.19 -11.24
CA GLY A 166 1.91 -10.34 -12.46
C GLY A 166 0.83 -11.42 -12.40
N ALA A 167 0.59 -12.04 -11.25
CA ALA A 167 -0.45 -13.05 -11.11
C ALA A 167 -1.86 -12.45 -11.21
N VAL A 168 -2.80 -13.19 -11.79
CA VAL A 168 -4.22 -12.84 -11.81
C VAL A 168 -5.00 -13.86 -10.97
N VAL A 169 -5.40 -13.44 -9.78
CA VAL A 169 -6.08 -14.30 -8.81
C VAL A 169 -7.58 -14.20 -9.03
N THR A 170 -8.17 -15.30 -9.49
CA THR A 170 -9.61 -15.41 -9.83
C THR A 170 -10.32 -16.45 -8.96
N LYS A 171 -9.63 -17.10 -8.04
CA LYS A 171 -10.15 -18.11 -7.11
C LYS A 171 -9.41 -18.00 -5.79
N ASP A 172 -10.02 -18.53 -4.75
CA ASP A 172 -9.43 -18.56 -3.41
C ASP A 172 -8.06 -19.22 -3.39
N ILE A 173 -7.17 -18.64 -2.58
CA ILE A 173 -5.83 -19.14 -2.34
C ILE A 173 -5.74 -19.60 -0.89
N PRO A 174 -5.37 -20.88 -0.64
CA PRO A 174 -5.23 -21.38 0.73
C PRO A 174 -4.08 -20.68 1.48
N ALA A 175 -4.11 -20.79 2.81
CA ALA A 175 -3.05 -20.27 3.66
C ALA A 175 -1.71 -21.00 3.43
N ASN A 176 -0.60 -20.34 3.79
CA ASN A 176 0.73 -20.91 3.79
C ASN A 176 1.19 -21.45 2.43
N CYS A 177 0.95 -20.71 1.38
CA CYS A 177 1.41 -21.12 0.04
C CYS A 177 1.92 -19.94 -0.80
N VAL A 178 2.54 -20.28 -1.93
CA VAL A 178 2.85 -19.34 -3.00
C VAL A 178 1.96 -19.68 -4.19
N ALA A 179 1.22 -18.70 -4.68
CA ALA A 179 0.40 -18.80 -5.88
C ALA A 179 0.92 -17.84 -6.95
N ALA A 180 0.96 -18.27 -8.20
CA ALA A 180 1.46 -17.46 -9.32
C ALA A 180 0.79 -17.84 -10.64
N GLY A 181 0.92 -16.97 -11.65
CA GLY A 181 0.42 -17.18 -13.00
C GLY A 181 -0.89 -16.48 -13.30
N ASN A 182 -1.40 -16.68 -14.51
CA ASN A 182 -2.69 -16.17 -14.99
C ASN A 182 -3.46 -17.32 -15.69
N PRO A 183 -4.54 -17.85 -15.10
CA PRO A 183 -4.98 -17.58 -13.72
C PRO A 183 -3.97 -18.12 -12.68
N ALA A 184 -3.94 -17.51 -11.50
CA ALA A 184 -3.03 -17.91 -10.43
C ALA A 184 -3.35 -19.32 -9.92
N LYS A 185 -2.29 -20.11 -9.71
CA LYS A 185 -2.35 -21.46 -9.12
C LYS A 185 -1.30 -21.61 -8.05
N VAL A 186 -1.58 -22.43 -7.04
CA VAL A 186 -0.58 -22.76 -6.01
C VAL A 186 0.59 -23.47 -6.66
N VAL A 187 1.78 -22.89 -6.54
CA VAL A 187 3.05 -23.42 -7.10
C VAL A 187 3.99 -23.94 -6.02
N LYS A 188 3.74 -23.57 -4.76
CA LYS A 188 4.55 -24.02 -3.62
C LYS A 188 3.75 -23.98 -2.34
N GLN A 189 3.91 -25.00 -1.51
CA GLN A 189 3.43 -24.99 -0.12
C GLN A 189 4.54 -24.49 0.81
N LEU A 190 4.18 -23.62 1.75
CA LEU A 190 5.09 -23.14 2.79
C LEU A 190 4.93 -24.02 4.03
N ASN A 191 6.02 -24.24 4.76
CA ASN A 191 5.96 -24.98 5.98
C ASN A 191 5.36 -24.12 7.11
N PRO A 192 4.14 -24.41 7.60
CA PRO A 192 3.47 -23.58 8.62
C PRO A 192 4.19 -23.62 9.99
N LYS A 193 5.06 -24.60 10.23
CA LYS A 193 5.86 -24.69 11.46
C LYS A 193 7.10 -23.77 11.43
N ARG A 194 7.44 -23.21 10.27
CA ARG A 194 8.59 -22.33 10.16
C ARG A 194 8.21 -20.93 10.66
N ARG A 195 8.96 -20.39 11.62
CA ARG A 195 8.76 -19.03 12.12
C ARG A 195 8.92 -18.02 10.98
N MET A 196 7.90 -17.18 10.82
CA MET A 196 7.97 -16.02 9.95
C MET A 196 8.19 -14.76 10.79
N LEU A 197 9.07 -13.88 10.32
CA LEU A 197 9.18 -12.52 10.85
C LEU A 197 8.21 -11.65 10.06
N THR A 198 7.22 -11.10 10.75
CA THR A 198 6.23 -10.20 10.16
C THR A 198 6.66 -8.75 10.29
N ARG A 199 5.99 -7.85 9.61
CA ARG A 199 6.26 -6.40 9.68
C ARG A 199 6.08 -5.82 11.09
N ALA A 200 5.20 -6.38 11.91
CA ALA A 200 5.03 -5.97 13.31
C ALA A 200 6.36 -5.98 14.09
N PHE A 201 7.30 -6.87 13.73
CA PHE A 201 8.61 -6.93 14.37
C PHE A 201 9.43 -5.62 14.21
N LEU A 202 9.23 -4.88 13.11
CA LEU A 202 9.89 -3.57 12.89
C LEU A 202 9.42 -2.52 13.90
N PHE A 203 8.24 -2.69 14.47
CA PHE A 203 7.56 -1.72 15.32
C PHE A 203 7.41 -2.21 16.77
N LYS A 204 8.14 -3.26 17.16
CA LYS A 204 8.10 -3.80 18.53
C LYS A 204 8.45 -2.75 19.60
N ASP A 205 9.31 -1.79 19.24
CA ASP A 205 9.74 -0.68 20.07
C ASP A 205 9.07 0.64 19.64
N GLY A 206 7.83 0.56 19.11
CA GLY A 206 7.05 1.72 18.68
C GLY A 206 7.66 2.47 17.49
N ASP A 207 7.82 3.78 17.63
CA ASP A 207 8.35 4.64 16.55
C ASP A 207 9.87 4.54 16.32
N GLN A 208 10.58 3.69 17.07
CA GLN A 208 12.04 3.57 16.96
C GLN A 208 12.49 3.20 15.53
N TYR A 209 11.70 2.39 14.83
CA TYR A 209 11.95 2.10 13.41
C TYR A 209 12.06 3.38 12.56
N TRP A 210 11.16 4.33 12.75
CA TRP A 210 11.19 5.59 12.01
C TRP A 210 12.37 6.49 12.41
N GLN A 211 12.78 6.44 13.68
CA GLN A 211 13.97 7.16 14.16
C GLN A 211 15.22 6.59 13.50
N GLN A 212 15.38 5.27 13.49
CA GLN A 212 16.50 4.60 12.80
C GLN A 212 16.53 4.91 11.30
N GLN A 213 15.39 4.94 10.61
CA GLN A 213 15.35 5.37 9.20
C GLN A 213 15.82 6.81 9.02
N SER A 214 15.46 7.70 9.94
CA SER A 214 15.91 9.10 9.93
C SER A 214 17.41 9.23 10.17
N GLU A 215 18.00 8.41 11.04
CA GLU A 215 19.44 8.35 11.30
C GLU A 215 20.22 7.83 10.09
N ILE A 216 19.69 6.81 9.42
CA ILE A 216 20.23 6.30 8.16
C ILE A 216 20.20 7.37 7.08
N ASP A 217 19.09 8.09 6.93
CA ASP A 217 19.00 9.23 6.01
C ASP A 217 19.99 10.33 6.33
N ALA A 218 20.19 10.63 7.62
CA ALA A 218 21.20 11.59 8.07
C ALA A 218 22.60 11.16 7.66
N TYR A 219 22.95 9.89 7.89
CA TYR A 219 24.25 9.32 7.53
C TYR A 219 24.52 9.42 6.04
N PHE A 220 23.58 9.01 5.19
CA PHE A 220 23.76 9.06 3.72
C PHE A 220 23.78 10.48 3.14
N THR A 221 23.45 11.50 3.91
CA THR A 221 23.41 12.88 3.47
C THR A 221 24.40 13.79 4.20
N LEU A 222 25.31 13.23 5.01
CA LEU A 222 26.31 13.98 5.79
C LEU A 222 27.12 14.96 4.93
N ASP A 223 27.56 14.52 3.74
CA ASP A 223 28.37 15.32 2.83
C ASP A 223 27.57 16.27 1.93
N ASN A 224 26.25 16.28 2.05
CA ASN A 224 25.40 17.10 1.21
C ASN A 224 25.33 18.53 1.75
N SER A 225 25.96 19.46 1.06
CA SER A 225 25.86 20.89 1.36
C SER A 225 24.75 21.57 0.57
N THR A 226 24.16 22.63 1.13
CA THR A 226 23.13 23.44 0.45
C THR A 226 23.67 24.06 -0.84
N ALA A 227 24.92 24.52 -0.84
CA ALA A 227 25.56 25.11 -2.03
C ALA A 227 25.70 24.07 -3.15
N HIS A 228 26.18 22.87 -2.83
CA HIS A 228 26.29 21.79 -3.81
C HIS A 228 24.93 21.37 -4.38
N TRP A 229 23.92 21.26 -3.52
CA TRP A 229 22.57 20.96 -3.95
C TRP A 229 21.99 22.01 -4.91
N LEU A 230 22.11 23.30 -4.56
CA LEU A 230 21.67 24.40 -5.44
C LEU A 230 22.42 24.37 -6.79
N ARG A 231 23.74 24.17 -6.76
CA ARG A 231 24.53 24.02 -7.98
C ARG A 231 24.04 22.87 -8.85
N SER A 232 23.77 21.69 -8.25
CA SER A 232 23.30 20.51 -8.99
C SER A 232 21.94 20.71 -9.66
N MET A 233 21.10 21.61 -9.12
CA MET A 233 19.81 21.96 -9.74
C MET A 233 19.95 22.95 -10.90
N ILE A 234 20.88 23.91 -10.79
CA ILE A 234 21.05 24.99 -11.77
C ILE A 234 21.97 24.54 -12.92
N ASN A 235 23.07 23.88 -12.58
CA ASN A 235 24.08 23.42 -13.54
C ASN A 235 24.51 21.97 -13.23
N PRO A 236 23.66 20.98 -13.56
CA PRO A 236 23.96 19.58 -13.31
C PRO A 236 25.14 19.09 -14.16
N THR A 237 25.93 18.19 -13.58
CA THR A 237 27.07 17.56 -14.24
C THR A 237 26.92 16.03 -14.25
N ILE A 238 27.81 15.36 -14.99
CA ILE A 238 27.89 13.89 -15.02
C ILE A 238 28.10 13.27 -13.62
N LYS A 239 28.65 14.03 -12.68
CA LYS A 239 28.93 13.60 -11.29
C LYS A 239 27.73 13.73 -10.34
N ASP A 240 26.63 14.35 -10.80
CA ASP A 240 25.42 14.64 -10.00
C ASP A 240 24.35 13.52 -10.20
#